data_a45feea155fde6bf4f6357467814c362
#
_entry.id   a45feea155fde6bf4f6357467814c362
#
_cell.length_a   1.000
_cell.length_b   1.000
_cell.length_c   1.000
_cell.angle_alpha   90.00
_cell.angle_beta   90.00
_cell.angle_gamma   90.00
#
_symmetry.space_group_name_H-M   'P 1'
#
loop_
_entity.id
_entity.type
_entity.pdbx_description
1 polymer ?
#
loop_
_entity_poly.entity_id
_entity_poly.type
_entity_poly.pdbx_seq_one_letter_code
_entity_poly.pdbx_strand_id
1 'polypeptide(L)'
;FIIAEAGSNHGGNYKKAIELIDIASSTGCDAVKFQLFTADKIIQKNKPGWKVLKPLELPKKWLIDLIKYAHTKKIFFGISVFDTDSINFLKKIKVDFLKIASTEIQDLPLIKKSAQTKIPLVVSTGASNIKDIFLACEAIRSYHNNFSILHTVSIYPANNHQLNLRMINSIKTTFGVNTGFSDHSLSPFIPSIATTLGASVIEKHITYNKFADGPDHFFALEKKELSLMVQAIRETEIALGNSLKQPIIKNERNGLARRIVAKSEIKKNQNIKRSDLIVKRADPAGIHSEDIEKIINLKATKLIKRDEVIKWKSFKS
;
A
#
# COMPACT_ATOMS: atom_id res chain seq x y z
N PHE A 1 -4.68 1.21 -2.27
CA PHE A 1 -5.31 1.60 -3.53
C PHE A 1 -4.30 1.46 -4.68
N ILE A 2 -4.63 0.68 -5.72
CA ILE A 2 -3.72 0.32 -6.82
C ILE A 2 -4.18 0.98 -8.11
N ILE A 3 -3.33 1.83 -8.69
CA ILE A 3 -3.57 2.57 -9.94
C ILE A 3 -2.76 1.90 -11.07
N ALA A 4 -3.45 1.34 -12.04
CA ALA A 4 -2.86 0.89 -13.28
C ALA A 4 -2.67 2.11 -14.22
N GLU A 5 -1.43 2.55 -14.42
CA GLU A 5 -1.09 3.65 -15.30
C GLU A 5 -1.04 3.17 -16.76
N ALA A 6 -2.12 3.37 -17.47
CA ALA A 6 -2.18 3.16 -18.92
C ALA A 6 -1.40 4.23 -19.70
N GLY A 7 -1.30 5.42 -19.13
CA GLY A 7 -0.51 6.52 -19.67
C GLY A 7 -0.88 6.86 -21.10
N SER A 8 0.14 6.83 -21.97
CA SER A 8 0.01 6.99 -23.41
C SER A 8 0.08 5.65 -24.19
N ASN A 9 0.11 4.50 -23.49
CA ASN A 9 0.27 3.17 -24.08
C ASN A 9 -0.92 2.71 -24.95
N HIS A 10 -1.95 3.54 -25.07
CA HIS A 10 -3.01 3.35 -26.07
C HIS A 10 -2.53 3.62 -27.51
N GLY A 11 -1.38 4.31 -27.71
CA GLY A 11 -0.78 4.56 -29.03
C GLY A 11 -1.71 5.27 -30.02
N GLY A 12 -2.59 6.17 -29.57
CA GLY A 12 -3.60 6.82 -30.42
C GLY A 12 -4.72 5.88 -30.92
N ASN A 13 -4.87 4.68 -30.36
CA ASN A 13 -5.85 3.69 -30.75
C ASN A 13 -6.90 3.45 -29.65
N TYR A 14 -8.17 3.74 -29.95
CA TYR A 14 -9.28 3.60 -28.99
C TYR A 14 -9.46 2.15 -28.48
N LYS A 15 -9.32 1.14 -29.36
CA LYS A 15 -9.45 -0.27 -28.96
C LYS A 15 -8.35 -0.66 -27.96
N LYS A 16 -7.13 -0.12 -28.12
CA LYS A 16 -6.03 -0.32 -27.17
C LYS A 16 -6.30 0.36 -25.84
N ALA A 17 -6.94 1.53 -25.84
CA ALA A 17 -7.36 2.17 -24.58
C ALA A 17 -8.39 1.30 -23.82
N ILE A 18 -9.35 0.70 -24.51
CA ILE A 18 -10.31 -0.26 -23.94
C ILE A 18 -9.58 -1.50 -23.39
N GLU A 19 -8.65 -2.09 -24.16
CA GLU A 19 -7.86 -3.25 -23.74
C GLU A 19 -7.06 -2.98 -22.44
N LEU A 20 -6.48 -1.78 -22.28
CA LEU A 20 -5.79 -1.38 -21.07
C LEU A 20 -6.72 -1.29 -19.86
N ILE A 21 -7.97 -0.84 -20.04
CA ILE A 21 -9.00 -0.86 -18.99
C ILE A 21 -9.33 -2.31 -18.60
N ASP A 22 -9.48 -3.21 -19.60
CA ASP A 22 -9.75 -4.64 -19.34
C ASP A 22 -8.59 -5.31 -18.60
N ILE A 23 -7.34 -5.00 -18.95
CA ILE A 23 -6.15 -5.47 -18.21
C ILE A 23 -6.23 -5.01 -16.76
N ALA A 24 -6.41 -3.72 -16.51
CA ALA A 24 -6.47 -3.16 -15.17
C ALA A 24 -7.57 -3.81 -14.32
N SER A 25 -8.80 -3.92 -14.85
CA SER A 25 -9.92 -4.48 -14.10
C SER A 25 -9.76 -5.98 -13.84
N SER A 26 -9.34 -6.75 -14.85
CA SER A 26 -9.20 -8.21 -14.73
C SER A 26 -8.06 -8.66 -13.83
N THR A 27 -7.13 -7.77 -13.50
CA THR A 27 -6.00 -8.04 -12.59
C THR A 27 -6.26 -7.59 -11.14
N GLY A 28 -7.42 -6.97 -10.87
CA GLY A 28 -7.80 -6.54 -9.52
C GLY A 28 -7.21 -5.19 -9.10
N CYS A 29 -6.80 -4.35 -10.06
CA CYS A 29 -6.48 -2.94 -9.78
C CYS A 29 -7.75 -2.18 -9.38
N ASP A 30 -7.58 -1.18 -8.50
CA ASP A 30 -8.70 -0.34 -8.05
C ASP A 30 -9.02 0.76 -9.06
N ALA A 31 -8.04 1.17 -9.87
CA ALA A 31 -8.20 2.24 -10.86
C ALA A 31 -7.35 2.01 -12.11
N VAL A 32 -7.80 2.59 -13.22
CA VAL A 32 -6.98 2.83 -14.41
C VAL A 32 -6.77 4.32 -14.59
N LYS A 33 -5.58 4.74 -15.05
CA LYS A 33 -5.26 6.13 -15.29
C LYS A 33 -4.68 6.36 -16.68
N PHE A 34 -5.10 7.44 -17.33
CA PHE A 34 -4.58 7.90 -18.60
C PHE A 34 -3.95 9.29 -18.46
N GLN A 35 -3.29 9.77 -19.51
CA GLN A 35 -2.67 11.08 -19.55
C GLN A 35 -3.40 11.96 -20.57
N LEU A 36 -3.89 13.13 -20.13
CA LEU A 36 -4.53 14.12 -20.98
C LEU A 36 -3.61 15.30 -21.21
N PHE A 37 -2.72 15.17 -22.16
CA PHE A 37 -1.82 16.22 -22.57
C PHE A 37 -2.07 16.67 -24.02
N THR A 38 -1.59 17.85 -24.34
CA THR A 38 -1.42 18.36 -25.69
C THR A 38 0.06 18.65 -25.88
N ALA A 39 0.72 18.01 -26.84
CA ALA A 39 2.17 18.10 -27.03
C ALA A 39 2.63 19.56 -27.17
N ASP A 40 1.85 20.39 -27.85
CA ASP A 40 2.14 21.82 -28.01
C ASP A 40 2.15 22.63 -26.69
N LYS A 41 1.54 22.09 -25.61
CA LYS A 41 1.48 22.74 -24.29
C LYS A 41 2.55 22.28 -23.31
N ILE A 42 3.10 21.06 -23.51
CA ILE A 42 4.03 20.46 -22.56
C ILE A 42 5.49 20.45 -23.05
N ILE A 43 5.71 20.62 -24.36
CA ILE A 43 7.06 20.62 -24.92
C ILE A 43 7.16 21.53 -26.15
N GLN A 44 8.29 22.19 -26.32
CA GLN A 44 8.56 23.01 -27.50
C GLN A 44 8.62 22.17 -28.78
N LYS A 45 8.00 22.65 -29.87
CA LYS A 45 7.92 21.92 -31.17
C LYS A 45 9.26 21.55 -31.78
N ASN A 46 10.31 22.31 -31.51
CA ASN A 46 11.66 22.05 -31.99
C ASN A 46 12.41 20.98 -31.18
N LYS A 47 11.83 20.48 -30.10
CA LYS A 47 12.43 19.38 -29.32
C LYS A 47 12.05 18.02 -29.90
N PRO A 48 12.97 17.04 -29.93
CA PRO A 48 12.69 15.69 -30.47
C PRO A 48 11.46 15.02 -29.84
N GLY A 49 11.26 15.19 -28.53
CA GLY A 49 10.13 14.61 -27.79
C GLY A 49 8.74 15.06 -28.31
N TRP A 50 8.64 16.23 -28.96
CA TRP A 50 7.36 16.69 -29.52
C TRP A 50 6.83 15.71 -30.59
N LYS A 51 7.71 15.23 -31.50
CA LYS A 51 7.34 14.27 -32.54
C LYS A 51 6.90 12.93 -31.96
N VAL A 52 7.46 12.54 -30.81
CA VAL A 52 7.10 11.29 -30.11
C VAL A 52 5.76 11.45 -29.41
N LEU A 53 5.52 12.56 -28.73
CA LEU A 53 4.31 12.78 -27.93
C LEU A 53 3.07 13.13 -28.77
N LYS A 54 3.24 13.83 -29.89
CA LYS A 54 2.11 14.32 -30.69
C LYS A 54 1.11 13.21 -31.13
N PRO A 55 1.54 12.05 -31.62
CA PRO A 55 0.64 10.95 -31.98
C PRO A 55 0.00 10.26 -30.77
N LEU A 56 0.51 10.49 -29.56
CA LEU A 56 0.09 9.83 -28.32
C LEU A 56 -0.91 10.68 -27.51
N GLU A 57 -1.32 11.84 -28.02
CA GLU A 57 -2.36 12.66 -27.39
C GLU A 57 -3.68 11.86 -27.25
N LEU A 58 -4.24 11.85 -26.03
CA LEU A 58 -5.54 11.22 -25.78
C LEU A 58 -6.67 12.13 -26.31
N PRO A 59 -7.47 11.69 -27.29
CA PRO A 59 -8.57 12.49 -27.80
C PRO A 59 -9.64 12.74 -26.74
N LYS A 60 -9.94 14.00 -26.42
CA LYS A 60 -10.97 14.38 -25.43
C LYS A 60 -12.33 13.72 -25.68
N LYS A 61 -12.69 13.47 -26.95
CA LYS A 61 -13.94 12.81 -27.35
C LYS A 61 -14.07 11.36 -26.85
N TRP A 62 -12.97 10.69 -26.49
CA TRP A 62 -13.00 9.33 -25.97
C TRP A 62 -13.29 9.27 -24.46
N LEU A 63 -13.00 10.34 -23.73
CA LEU A 63 -12.97 10.31 -22.26
C LEU A 63 -14.30 9.88 -21.64
N ILE A 64 -15.43 10.41 -22.14
CA ILE A 64 -16.76 10.08 -21.59
C ILE A 64 -17.03 8.57 -21.72
N ASP A 65 -16.70 7.98 -22.87
CA ASP A 65 -16.95 6.56 -23.11
C ASP A 65 -15.96 5.68 -22.34
N LEU A 66 -14.67 6.09 -22.24
CA LEU A 66 -13.67 5.36 -21.43
C LEU A 66 -14.02 5.37 -19.95
N ILE A 67 -14.47 6.50 -19.40
CA ILE A 67 -14.94 6.61 -18.01
C ILE A 67 -16.13 5.68 -17.77
N LYS A 68 -17.17 5.76 -18.63
CA LYS A 68 -18.32 4.88 -18.52
C LYS A 68 -17.90 3.41 -18.59
N TYR A 69 -17.01 3.07 -19.52
CA TYR A 69 -16.53 1.70 -19.65
C TYR A 69 -15.79 1.21 -18.40
N ALA A 70 -14.86 2.01 -17.84
CA ALA A 70 -14.17 1.68 -16.59
C ALA A 70 -15.16 1.47 -15.43
N HIS A 71 -16.19 2.31 -15.31
CA HIS A 71 -17.23 2.15 -14.30
C HIS A 71 -18.08 0.87 -14.51
N THR A 72 -18.36 0.44 -15.76
CA THR A 72 -19.00 -0.88 -16.00
C THR A 72 -18.12 -2.04 -15.53
N LYS A 73 -16.79 -1.86 -15.54
CA LYS A 73 -15.80 -2.82 -15.02
C LYS A 73 -15.56 -2.68 -13.50
N LYS A 74 -16.26 -1.77 -12.83
CA LYS A 74 -16.18 -1.49 -11.37
C LYS A 74 -14.79 -1.03 -10.92
N ILE A 75 -14.07 -0.30 -11.75
CA ILE A 75 -12.81 0.37 -11.38
C ILE A 75 -12.93 1.88 -11.58
N PHE A 76 -12.17 2.63 -10.78
CA PHE A 76 -12.08 4.08 -10.90
C PHE A 76 -11.29 4.51 -12.14
N PHE A 77 -11.57 5.72 -12.61
CA PHE A 77 -10.90 6.29 -13.77
C PHE A 77 -10.21 7.60 -13.41
N GLY A 78 -8.88 7.62 -13.51
CA GLY A 78 -8.05 8.77 -13.24
C GLY A 78 -7.48 9.42 -14.50
N ILE A 79 -7.14 10.72 -14.39
CA ILE A 79 -6.49 11.47 -15.47
C ILE A 79 -5.32 12.27 -14.94
N SER A 80 -4.15 12.11 -15.57
CA SER A 80 -3.05 13.07 -15.41
C SER A 80 -3.32 14.33 -16.21
N VAL A 81 -3.18 15.50 -15.56
CA VAL A 81 -3.38 16.81 -16.16
C VAL A 81 -2.06 17.55 -16.33
N PHE A 82 -1.93 18.28 -17.42
CA PHE A 82 -0.71 19.00 -17.81
C PHE A 82 -0.98 20.46 -18.20
N ASP A 83 -2.26 20.87 -18.21
CA ASP A 83 -2.66 22.24 -18.50
C ASP A 83 -3.95 22.63 -17.78
N THR A 84 -4.10 23.90 -17.46
CA THR A 84 -5.25 24.44 -16.74
C THR A 84 -6.54 24.47 -17.55
N ASP A 85 -6.49 24.48 -18.89
CA ASP A 85 -7.67 24.55 -19.75
C ASP A 85 -8.44 23.22 -19.73
N SER A 86 -7.71 22.10 -19.61
CA SER A 86 -8.29 20.76 -19.54
C SER A 86 -9.11 20.52 -18.26
N ILE A 87 -8.78 21.20 -17.15
CA ILE A 87 -9.39 20.96 -15.84
C ILE A 87 -10.88 21.27 -15.82
N ASN A 88 -11.31 22.36 -16.46
CA ASN A 88 -12.73 22.73 -16.51
C ASN A 88 -13.57 21.69 -17.26
N PHE A 89 -13.01 21.07 -18.30
CA PHE A 89 -13.63 19.98 -19.02
C PHE A 89 -13.72 18.71 -18.14
N LEU A 90 -12.63 18.33 -17.49
CA LEU A 90 -12.57 17.16 -16.61
C LEU A 90 -13.55 17.26 -15.44
N LYS A 91 -13.74 18.45 -14.85
CA LYS A 91 -14.76 18.68 -13.82
C LYS A 91 -16.18 18.37 -14.32
N LYS A 92 -16.50 18.71 -15.57
CA LYS A 92 -17.83 18.48 -16.17
C LYS A 92 -18.11 16.99 -16.41
N ILE A 93 -17.09 16.21 -16.80
CA ILE A 93 -17.24 14.77 -17.14
C ILE A 93 -17.08 13.85 -15.94
N LYS A 94 -16.85 14.40 -14.74
CA LYS A 94 -16.82 13.65 -13.47
C LYS A 94 -15.79 12.52 -13.43
N VAL A 95 -14.51 12.84 -13.71
CA VAL A 95 -13.40 11.89 -13.42
C VAL A 95 -13.31 11.62 -11.92
N ASP A 96 -12.87 10.45 -11.54
CA ASP A 96 -12.85 10.04 -10.13
C ASP A 96 -11.69 10.68 -9.36
N PHE A 97 -10.53 10.89 -10.00
CA PHE A 97 -9.40 11.61 -9.43
C PHE A 97 -8.52 12.26 -10.51
N LEU A 98 -7.80 13.30 -10.12
CA LEU A 98 -6.80 13.95 -10.96
C LEU A 98 -5.40 13.59 -10.49
N LYS A 99 -4.46 13.49 -11.42
CA LYS A 99 -3.05 13.27 -11.13
C LYS A 99 -2.21 14.47 -11.61
N ILE A 100 -1.34 14.91 -10.73
CA ILE A 100 -0.24 15.83 -11.04
C ILE A 100 1.01 14.99 -11.23
N ALA A 101 1.57 14.97 -12.43
CA ALA A 101 2.78 14.23 -12.74
C ALA A 101 4.00 14.87 -12.03
N SER A 102 5.10 14.11 -11.93
CA SER A 102 6.33 14.61 -11.31
C SER A 102 6.88 15.88 -11.95
N THR A 103 6.76 15.98 -13.27
CA THR A 103 7.18 17.15 -14.05
C THR A 103 6.36 18.42 -13.76
N GLU A 104 5.16 18.24 -13.23
CA GLU A 104 4.20 19.31 -12.99
C GLU A 104 4.14 19.78 -11.52
N ILE A 105 4.93 19.15 -10.62
CA ILE A 105 4.85 19.48 -9.18
C ILE A 105 5.23 20.94 -8.88
N GLN A 106 6.00 21.58 -9.73
CA GLN A 106 6.41 22.99 -9.60
C GLN A 106 5.41 23.96 -10.27
N ASP A 107 4.44 23.44 -11.04
CA ASP A 107 3.37 24.26 -11.63
C ASP A 107 2.26 24.51 -10.59
N LEU A 108 2.52 25.45 -9.67
CA LEU A 108 1.55 25.82 -8.64
C LEU A 108 0.22 26.37 -9.19
N PRO A 109 0.16 27.11 -10.30
CA PRO A 109 -1.10 27.45 -10.96
C PRO A 109 -1.93 26.24 -11.36
N LEU A 110 -1.32 25.21 -11.97
CA LEU A 110 -1.99 23.96 -12.33
C LEU A 110 -2.51 23.23 -11.09
N ILE A 111 -1.67 23.11 -10.05
CA ILE A 111 -2.04 22.45 -8.78
C ILE A 111 -3.22 23.18 -8.12
N LYS A 112 -3.16 24.50 -7.98
CA LYS A 112 -4.25 25.30 -7.40
C LYS A 112 -5.55 25.13 -8.20
N LYS A 113 -5.47 25.20 -9.51
CA LYS A 113 -6.65 25.04 -10.39
C LYS A 113 -7.26 23.65 -10.26
N SER A 114 -6.42 22.61 -10.16
CA SER A 114 -6.86 21.24 -9.92
C SER A 114 -7.53 21.10 -8.54
N ALA A 115 -6.93 21.67 -7.48
CA ALA A 115 -7.48 21.63 -6.13
C ALA A 115 -8.83 22.36 -5.99
N GLN A 116 -9.02 23.47 -6.73
CA GLN A 116 -10.30 24.20 -6.79
C GLN A 116 -11.48 23.33 -7.26
N THR A 117 -11.24 22.26 -8.00
CA THR A 117 -12.29 21.34 -8.46
C THR A 117 -12.89 20.52 -7.34
N LYS A 118 -12.19 20.35 -6.21
CA LYS A 118 -12.49 19.43 -5.10
C LYS A 118 -12.45 17.93 -5.50
N ILE A 119 -12.03 17.62 -6.72
CA ILE A 119 -11.76 16.23 -7.15
C ILE A 119 -10.53 15.72 -6.39
N PRO A 120 -10.51 14.48 -5.90
CA PRO A 120 -9.34 13.88 -5.24
C PRO A 120 -8.07 14.05 -6.07
N LEU A 121 -6.95 14.43 -5.42
CA LEU A 121 -5.68 14.63 -6.09
C LEU A 121 -4.64 13.58 -5.70
N VAL A 122 -3.88 13.13 -6.69
CA VAL A 122 -2.69 12.29 -6.50
C VAL A 122 -1.51 13.06 -7.10
N VAL A 123 -0.45 13.30 -6.33
CA VAL A 123 0.70 14.09 -6.76
C VAL A 123 1.98 13.28 -6.66
N SER A 124 2.70 13.12 -7.76
CA SER A 124 4.03 12.47 -7.78
C SER A 124 5.16 13.47 -7.55
N THR A 125 6.25 12.98 -6.94
CA THR A 125 7.36 13.80 -6.43
C THR A 125 8.71 13.49 -7.06
N GLY A 126 8.74 12.83 -8.22
CA GLY A 126 9.98 12.59 -8.95
C GLY A 126 10.60 13.92 -9.42
N ALA A 127 11.93 13.99 -9.49
CA ALA A 127 12.70 15.17 -9.87
C ALA A 127 12.36 16.44 -9.04
N SER A 128 11.88 16.27 -7.80
CA SER A 128 11.55 17.37 -6.88
C SER A 128 12.33 17.25 -5.57
N ASN A 129 12.33 18.32 -4.79
CA ASN A 129 12.89 18.39 -3.46
C ASN A 129 11.79 18.64 -2.40
N ILE A 130 12.17 18.63 -1.13
CA ILE A 130 11.21 18.82 -0.01
C ILE A 130 10.45 20.14 -0.09
N LYS A 131 11.08 21.20 -0.58
CA LYS A 131 10.42 22.50 -0.75
C LYS A 131 9.30 22.44 -1.80
N ASP A 132 9.54 21.74 -2.91
CA ASP A 132 8.51 21.59 -3.96
C ASP A 132 7.31 20.82 -3.41
N ILE A 133 7.55 19.75 -2.64
CA ILE A 133 6.48 18.97 -2.00
C ILE A 133 5.70 19.83 -1.00
N PHE A 134 6.39 20.62 -0.17
CA PHE A 134 5.77 21.54 0.78
C PHE A 134 4.84 22.53 0.07
N LEU A 135 5.33 23.20 -0.98
CA LEU A 135 4.56 24.19 -1.74
C LEU A 135 3.33 23.56 -2.41
N ALA A 136 3.47 22.36 -2.95
CA ALA A 136 2.35 21.61 -3.53
C ALA A 136 1.29 21.26 -2.47
N CYS A 137 1.71 20.76 -1.30
CA CYS A 137 0.79 20.46 -0.19
C CYS A 137 0.02 21.69 0.27
N GLU A 138 0.70 22.82 0.49
CA GLU A 138 0.06 24.07 0.92
C GLU A 138 -0.90 24.62 -0.15
N ALA A 139 -0.52 24.52 -1.43
CA ALA A 139 -1.38 24.92 -2.53
C ALA A 139 -2.68 24.11 -2.58
N ILE A 140 -2.63 22.81 -2.27
CA ILE A 140 -3.81 21.94 -2.25
C ILE A 140 -4.64 22.18 -0.99
N ARG A 141 -3.99 22.23 0.18
CA ARG A 141 -4.64 22.42 1.50
C ARG A 141 -5.46 23.71 1.57
N SER A 142 -5.08 24.73 0.81
CA SER A 142 -5.87 25.97 0.69
C SER A 142 -7.30 25.72 0.16
N TYR A 143 -7.59 24.55 -0.40
CA TYR A 143 -8.88 24.20 -0.98
C TYR A 143 -9.53 22.94 -0.38
N HIS A 144 -8.74 21.86 -0.12
CA HIS A 144 -9.20 20.62 0.49
C HIS A 144 -8.04 19.73 0.96
N ASN A 145 -8.36 18.68 1.76
CA ASN A 145 -7.37 17.72 2.26
C ASN A 145 -7.48 16.31 1.61
N ASN A 146 -8.29 16.17 0.57
CA ASN A 146 -8.45 14.89 -0.12
C ASN A 146 -7.37 14.73 -1.22
N PHE A 147 -6.14 14.44 -0.79
CA PHE A 147 -5.03 14.19 -1.70
C PHE A 147 -4.01 13.22 -1.12
N SER A 148 -3.21 12.63 -1.99
CA SER A 148 -2.09 11.75 -1.66
C SER A 148 -0.82 12.19 -2.36
N ILE A 149 0.32 12.06 -1.70
CA ILE A 149 1.65 12.33 -2.26
C ILE A 149 2.33 11.00 -2.54
N LEU A 150 2.76 10.79 -3.78
CA LEU A 150 3.48 9.59 -4.17
C LEU A 150 4.99 9.87 -4.22
N HIS A 151 5.76 9.13 -3.45
CA HIS A 151 7.20 9.04 -3.71
C HIS A 151 7.42 8.44 -5.09
N THR A 152 8.35 9.02 -5.85
CA THR A 152 8.59 8.63 -7.25
C THR A 152 10.05 8.86 -7.60
N VAL A 153 10.62 7.98 -8.41
CA VAL A 153 11.92 8.17 -9.06
C VAL A 153 11.68 8.30 -10.55
N SER A 154 12.01 9.48 -11.13
CA SER A 154 11.77 9.78 -12.55
C SER A 154 12.91 9.25 -13.45
N ILE A 155 13.19 7.96 -13.31
CA ILE A 155 14.11 7.18 -14.16
C ILE A 155 13.33 6.00 -14.71
N TYR A 156 13.44 5.70 -15.98
CA TYR A 156 12.62 4.72 -16.70
C TYR A 156 13.49 3.73 -17.50
N PRO A 157 13.72 2.46 -17.02
CA PRO A 157 13.33 1.94 -15.72
C PRO A 157 14.25 2.44 -14.58
N ALA A 158 13.70 2.50 -13.36
CA ALA A 158 14.47 2.79 -12.17
C ALA A 158 15.11 1.50 -11.62
N ASN A 159 16.41 1.55 -11.30
CA ASN A 159 17.10 0.44 -10.64
C ASN A 159 16.76 0.41 -9.14
N ASN A 160 16.73 -0.77 -8.52
CA ASN A 160 16.33 -0.95 -7.13
C ASN A 160 17.14 -0.07 -6.15
N HIS A 161 18.42 0.13 -6.35
CA HIS A 161 19.27 0.98 -5.49
C HIS A 161 18.94 2.48 -5.56
N GLN A 162 18.17 2.92 -6.57
CA GLN A 162 17.76 4.30 -6.78
C GLN A 162 16.41 4.61 -6.12
N LEU A 163 15.62 3.59 -5.76
CA LEU A 163 14.22 3.76 -5.35
C LEU A 163 14.05 4.48 -4.02
N ASN A 164 15.00 4.37 -3.10
CA ASN A 164 14.98 5.06 -1.79
C ASN A 164 13.59 5.01 -1.09
N LEU A 165 12.99 3.83 -0.98
CA LEU A 165 11.62 3.62 -0.51
C LEU A 165 11.35 4.18 0.90
N ARG A 166 12.39 4.38 1.72
CA ARG A 166 12.24 5.02 3.05
C ARG A 166 11.66 6.42 2.98
N MET A 167 11.75 7.10 1.82
CA MET A 167 11.13 8.40 1.59
C MET A 167 9.61 8.39 1.73
N ILE A 168 8.95 7.25 1.52
CA ILE A 168 7.49 7.08 1.73
C ILE A 168 7.13 7.49 3.16
N ASN A 169 7.83 6.92 4.14
CA ASN A 169 7.60 7.25 5.55
C ASN A 169 8.04 8.68 5.89
N SER A 170 9.15 9.16 5.33
CA SER A 170 9.62 10.53 5.54
C SER A 170 8.58 11.56 5.06
N ILE A 171 8.01 11.37 3.87
CA ILE A 171 6.94 12.25 3.34
C ILE A 171 5.72 12.20 4.27
N LYS A 172 5.30 10.99 4.66
CA LYS A 172 4.16 10.79 5.56
C LYS A 172 4.32 11.55 6.87
N THR A 173 5.46 11.39 7.52
CA THR A 173 5.70 12.00 8.85
C THR A 173 5.94 13.49 8.76
N THR A 174 6.63 13.98 7.71
CA THR A 174 6.92 15.40 7.54
C THR A 174 5.68 16.21 7.19
N PHE A 175 4.83 15.69 6.31
CA PHE A 175 3.70 16.47 5.78
C PHE A 175 2.34 16.06 6.36
N GLY A 176 2.24 14.95 7.10
CA GLY A 176 0.97 14.48 7.69
C GLY A 176 -0.09 14.17 6.61
N VAL A 177 0.33 13.58 5.48
CA VAL A 177 -0.54 13.28 4.33
C VAL A 177 -0.58 11.78 4.03
N ASN A 178 -1.60 11.34 3.31
CA ASN A 178 -1.58 10.02 2.71
C ASN A 178 -0.42 9.92 1.72
N THR A 179 0.37 8.86 1.84
CA THR A 179 1.52 8.65 0.97
C THR A 179 1.39 7.36 0.19
N GLY A 180 2.02 7.36 -0.97
CA GLY A 180 2.09 6.21 -1.83
C GLY A 180 3.42 6.13 -2.57
N PHE A 181 3.45 5.28 -3.57
CA PHE A 181 4.62 5.05 -4.42
C PHE A 181 4.19 4.92 -5.88
N SER A 182 4.80 5.73 -6.75
CA SER A 182 4.69 5.57 -8.20
C SER A 182 5.97 4.90 -8.69
N ASP A 183 5.83 3.64 -9.12
CA ASP A 183 6.94 2.72 -9.37
C ASP A 183 7.30 2.62 -10.84
N HIS A 184 8.55 2.93 -11.17
CA HIS A 184 9.13 2.78 -12.50
C HIS A 184 10.17 1.65 -12.58
N SER A 185 10.28 0.79 -11.56
CA SER A 185 11.13 -0.40 -11.62
C SER A 185 10.53 -1.49 -12.52
N LEU A 186 11.33 -2.47 -12.91
CA LEU A 186 10.84 -3.64 -13.67
C LEU A 186 10.20 -4.71 -12.79
N SER A 187 10.38 -4.63 -11.46
CA SER A 187 9.96 -5.66 -10.54
C SER A 187 8.47 -5.55 -10.18
N PRO A 188 7.70 -6.64 -10.23
CA PRO A 188 6.34 -6.67 -9.72
C PRO A 188 6.27 -6.75 -8.18
N PHE A 189 7.40 -6.95 -7.47
CA PHE A 189 7.45 -7.14 -6.02
C PHE A 189 7.79 -5.86 -5.23
N ILE A 190 8.45 -4.89 -5.85
CA ILE A 190 8.79 -3.62 -5.19
C ILE A 190 7.55 -2.89 -4.62
N PRO A 191 6.39 -2.87 -5.29
CA PRO A 191 5.18 -2.26 -4.75
C PRO A 191 4.69 -2.86 -3.43
N SER A 192 4.84 -4.18 -3.22
CA SER A 192 4.49 -4.81 -1.94
C SER A 192 5.43 -4.39 -0.81
N ILE A 193 6.73 -4.18 -1.11
CA ILE A 193 7.69 -3.61 -0.15
C ILE A 193 7.30 -2.16 0.20
N ALA A 194 6.92 -1.35 -0.78
CA ALA A 194 6.44 0.00 -0.53
C ALA A 194 5.19 0.01 0.37
N THR A 195 4.29 -0.98 0.20
CA THR A 195 3.11 -1.17 1.05
C THR A 195 3.50 -1.44 2.51
N THR A 196 4.53 -2.27 2.77
CA THR A 196 5.03 -2.50 4.15
C THR A 196 5.60 -1.25 4.79
N LEU A 197 6.11 -0.32 3.99
CA LEU A 197 6.62 0.98 4.45
C LEU A 197 5.52 2.05 4.59
N GLY A 198 4.25 1.67 4.41
CA GLY A 198 3.10 2.52 4.64
C GLY A 198 2.57 3.25 3.40
N ALA A 199 2.96 2.82 2.19
CA ALA A 199 2.32 3.31 0.97
C ALA A 199 0.86 2.86 0.92
N SER A 200 -0.07 3.81 0.90
CA SER A 200 -1.52 3.57 0.79
C SER A 200 -2.03 3.63 -0.66
N VAL A 201 -1.23 4.19 -1.55
CA VAL A 201 -1.49 4.28 -2.99
C VAL A 201 -0.27 3.76 -3.75
N ILE A 202 -0.49 2.83 -4.65
CA ILE A 202 0.52 2.31 -5.57
C ILE A 202 0.12 2.67 -6.99
N GLU A 203 1.06 3.19 -7.77
CA GLU A 203 0.89 3.46 -9.20
C GLU A 203 1.95 2.70 -10.00
N LYS A 204 1.56 2.03 -11.06
CA LYS A 204 2.45 1.25 -11.92
C LYS A 204 2.02 1.32 -13.38
N HIS A 205 2.97 1.56 -14.29
CA HIS A 205 2.71 1.53 -15.73
C HIS A 205 2.30 0.13 -16.19
N ILE A 206 1.27 0.09 -17.06
CA ILE A 206 0.76 -1.16 -17.66
C ILE A 206 0.82 -1.11 -19.17
N THR A 207 0.93 -2.28 -19.78
CA THR A 207 0.90 -2.44 -21.22
C THR A 207 0.21 -3.74 -21.64
N TYR A 208 -0.28 -3.77 -22.86
CA TYR A 208 -0.72 -5.00 -23.54
C TYR A 208 0.45 -5.76 -24.18
N ASN A 209 1.57 -5.08 -24.48
CA ASN A 209 2.77 -5.67 -25.07
C ASN A 209 3.99 -4.76 -24.81
N LYS A 210 5.03 -5.27 -24.15
CA LYS A 210 6.30 -4.55 -23.88
C LYS A 210 7.08 -4.18 -25.12
N PHE A 211 6.87 -4.89 -26.23
CA PHE A 211 7.53 -4.66 -27.50
C PHE A 211 6.76 -3.74 -28.45
N ALA A 212 5.63 -3.18 -27.99
CA ALA A 212 4.87 -2.21 -28.78
C ALA A 212 5.64 -0.88 -28.89
N ASP A 213 5.39 -0.16 -29.97
CA ASP A 213 5.98 1.16 -30.20
C ASP A 213 5.42 2.19 -29.21
N GLY A 214 6.30 2.88 -28.50
CA GLY A 214 5.94 3.91 -27.55
C GLY A 214 6.96 4.04 -26.41
N PRO A 215 6.99 5.19 -25.73
CA PRO A 215 8.03 5.48 -24.74
C PRO A 215 7.90 4.68 -23.45
N ASP A 216 6.68 4.19 -23.11
CA ASP A 216 6.38 3.63 -21.78
C ASP A 216 6.15 2.10 -21.79
N HIS A 217 6.13 1.45 -22.96
CA HIS A 217 5.82 0.02 -23.06
C HIS A 217 6.89 -0.87 -22.46
N PHE A 218 8.16 -0.59 -22.70
CA PHE A 218 9.28 -1.49 -22.40
C PHE A 218 9.51 -1.72 -20.90
N PHE A 219 9.13 -0.80 -20.04
CA PHE A 219 9.25 -0.93 -18.59
C PHE A 219 7.90 -1.19 -17.87
N ALA A 220 6.78 -1.09 -18.60
CA ALA A 220 5.44 -1.33 -18.06
C ALA A 220 5.20 -2.82 -17.79
N LEU A 221 4.29 -3.13 -16.87
CA LEU A 221 3.89 -4.51 -16.60
C LEU A 221 2.83 -4.99 -17.59
N GLU A 222 3.02 -6.18 -18.12
CA GLU A 222 1.97 -6.92 -18.81
C GLU A 222 0.99 -7.57 -17.83
N LYS A 223 -0.14 -8.06 -18.32
CA LYS A 223 -1.24 -8.61 -17.51
C LYS A 223 -0.79 -9.62 -16.45
N LYS A 224 0.11 -10.56 -16.80
CA LYS A 224 0.58 -11.60 -15.86
C LYS A 224 1.38 -11.02 -14.71
N GLU A 225 2.31 -10.11 -15.00
CA GLU A 225 3.14 -9.44 -14.01
C GLU A 225 2.30 -8.49 -13.13
N LEU A 226 1.33 -7.81 -13.74
CA LEU A 226 0.40 -6.95 -13.01
C LEU A 226 -0.46 -7.76 -12.03
N SER A 227 -0.99 -8.91 -12.44
CA SER A 227 -1.71 -9.83 -11.53
C SER A 227 -0.84 -10.26 -10.35
N LEU A 228 0.42 -10.61 -10.61
CA LEU A 228 1.37 -11.01 -9.56
C LEU A 228 1.63 -9.84 -8.59
N MET A 229 1.82 -8.63 -9.11
CA MET A 229 1.98 -7.43 -8.29
C MET A 229 0.76 -7.18 -7.38
N VAL A 230 -0.44 -7.22 -7.96
CA VAL A 230 -1.68 -6.99 -7.20
C VAL A 230 -1.85 -8.04 -6.13
N GLN A 231 -1.65 -9.32 -6.45
CA GLN A 231 -1.69 -10.41 -5.47
C GLN A 231 -0.70 -10.18 -4.33
N ALA A 232 0.57 -9.87 -4.64
CA ALA A 232 1.60 -9.62 -3.63
C ALA A 232 1.23 -8.44 -2.70
N ILE A 233 0.64 -7.37 -3.23
CA ILE A 233 0.17 -6.23 -2.43
C ILE A 233 -0.97 -6.68 -1.50
N ARG A 234 -1.99 -7.38 -2.02
CA ARG A 234 -3.16 -7.80 -1.22
C ARG A 234 -2.77 -8.80 -0.11
N GLU A 235 -1.89 -9.74 -0.42
CA GLU A 235 -1.34 -10.65 0.60
C GLU A 235 -0.54 -9.89 1.66
N THR A 236 0.23 -8.88 1.26
CA THR A 236 0.96 -8.00 2.18
C THR A 236 0.01 -7.24 3.11
N GLU A 237 -1.06 -6.63 2.57
CA GLU A 237 -2.09 -5.92 3.36
C GLU A 237 -2.71 -6.84 4.42
N ILE A 238 -3.04 -8.07 4.06
CA ILE A 238 -3.59 -9.07 4.99
C ILE A 238 -2.54 -9.46 6.05
N ALA A 239 -1.30 -9.72 5.64
CA ALA A 239 -0.23 -10.15 6.52
C ALA A 239 0.22 -9.08 7.54
N LEU A 240 0.10 -7.81 7.20
CA LEU A 240 0.41 -6.70 8.11
C LEU A 240 -0.53 -6.68 9.33
N GLY A 241 -1.79 -7.08 9.18
CA GLY A 241 -2.75 -7.18 10.29
C GLY A 241 -2.86 -5.89 11.11
N ASN A 242 -2.76 -6.05 12.43
CA ASN A 242 -2.78 -4.93 13.39
C ASN A 242 -1.61 -5.03 14.38
N SER A 243 -1.34 -3.94 15.12
CA SER A 243 -0.23 -3.85 16.08
C SER A 243 -0.52 -4.49 17.46
N LEU A 244 -1.67 -5.12 17.66
CA LEU A 244 -2.04 -5.71 18.94
C LEU A 244 -1.42 -7.10 19.09
N LYS A 245 -0.57 -7.29 20.10
CA LYS A 245 -0.01 -8.60 20.41
C LYS A 245 -0.99 -9.41 21.26
N GLN A 246 -1.72 -10.32 20.61
CA GLN A 246 -2.63 -11.24 21.26
C GLN A 246 -2.62 -12.61 20.56
N PRO A 247 -3.01 -13.69 21.26
CA PRO A 247 -3.20 -14.99 20.63
C PRO A 247 -4.30 -14.91 19.55
N ILE A 248 -4.05 -15.48 18.37
CA ILE A 248 -5.00 -15.53 17.26
C ILE A 248 -6.10 -16.56 17.53
N ILE A 249 -5.71 -17.70 18.07
CA ILE A 249 -6.63 -18.81 18.38
C ILE A 249 -7.15 -18.63 19.80
N LYS A 250 -8.48 -18.60 19.96
CA LYS A 250 -9.11 -18.55 21.27
C LYS A 250 -8.59 -19.70 22.16
N ASN A 251 -8.16 -19.36 23.37
CA ASN A 251 -7.54 -20.30 24.32
C ASN A 251 -6.14 -20.84 23.96
N GLU A 252 -5.49 -20.37 22.89
CA GLU A 252 -4.13 -20.78 22.54
C GLU A 252 -3.17 -20.61 23.72
N ARG A 253 -3.19 -19.46 24.40
CA ARG A 253 -2.38 -19.19 25.58
C ARG A 253 -2.61 -20.24 26.68
N ASN A 254 -3.86 -20.63 26.94
CA ASN A 254 -4.20 -21.62 27.95
C ASN A 254 -3.74 -23.03 27.60
N GLY A 255 -3.85 -23.42 26.32
CA GLY A 255 -3.43 -24.74 25.86
C GLY A 255 -1.91 -24.92 25.75
N LEU A 256 -1.19 -23.85 25.38
CA LEU A 256 0.27 -23.91 25.17
C LEU A 256 1.07 -23.40 26.37
N ALA A 257 0.46 -22.66 27.29
CA ALA A 257 1.16 -22.13 28.44
C ALA A 257 1.66 -23.23 29.37
N ARG A 258 2.86 -23.02 29.93
CA ARG A 258 3.43 -23.92 30.89
C ARG A 258 2.74 -23.79 32.25
N ARG A 259 2.61 -24.90 32.94
CA ARG A 259 2.05 -25.00 34.30
C ARG A 259 3.07 -25.52 35.26
N ILE A 260 2.85 -25.26 36.55
CA ILE A 260 3.68 -25.81 37.62
C ILE A 260 3.25 -27.25 37.88
N VAL A 261 4.22 -28.12 37.89
CA VAL A 261 4.05 -29.57 38.05
C VAL A 261 4.98 -30.06 39.18
N ALA A 262 4.56 -31.04 39.96
CA ALA A 262 5.40 -31.64 40.98
C ALA A 262 6.55 -32.43 40.33
N LYS A 263 7.81 -32.07 40.66
CA LYS A 263 9.01 -32.74 40.21
C LYS A 263 9.20 -34.09 40.90
N SER A 264 8.79 -34.17 42.17
CA SER A 264 8.80 -35.33 43.05
C SER A 264 7.47 -35.39 43.81
N GLU A 265 7.21 -36.47 44.53
CA GLU A 265 6.07 -36.60 45.41
C GLU A 265 6.13 -35.54 46.53
N ILE A 266 5.02 -34.86 46.81
CA ILE A 266 4.86 -33.87 47.89
C ILE A 266 3.80 -34.40 48.85
N LYS A 267 4.20 -34.63 50.09
CA LYS A 267 3.32 -35.23 51.13
C LYS A 267 2.28 -34.18 51.63
N LYS A 268 1.15 -34.68 52.10
CA LYS A 268 0.19 -33.85 52.82
C LYS A 268 0.87 -33.12 53.99
N ASN A 269 0.55 -31.85 54.19
CA ASN A 269 1.12 -30.94 55.20
C ASN A 269 2.63 -30.60 54.98
N GLN A 270 3.25 -31.02 53.88
CA GLN A 270 4.61 -30.61 53.52
C GLN A 270 4.59 -29.18 53.00
N ASN A 271 5.55 -28.35 53.40
CA ASN A 271 5.81 -27.06 52.80
C ASN A 271 6.51 -27.27 51.46
N ILE A 272 5.99 -26.58 50.41
CA ILE A 272 6.53 -26.67 49.07
C ILE A 272 7.83 -25.90 48.99
N LYS A 273 8.86 -26.54 48.45
CA LYS A 273 10.16 -25.93 48.11
C LYS A 273 10.27 -25.73 46.58
N ARG A 274 11.11 -24.78 46.20
CA ARG A 274 11.38 -24.59 44.76
C ARG A 274 11.92 -25.82 44.06
N SER A 275 12.69 -26.66 44.80
CA SER A 275 13.22 -27.95 44.31
C SER A 275 12.16 -28.99 43.99
N ASP A 276 10.98 -28.91 44.62
CA ASP A 276 9.87 -29.85 44.42
C ASP A 276 9.07 -29.58 43.12
N LEU A 277 9.37 -28.50 42.44
CA LEU A 277 8.61 -27.97 41.33
C LEU A 277 9.37 -27.97 40.04
N ILE A 278 8.62 -28.24 38.94
CA ILE A 278 9.10 -28.11 37.56
C ILE A 278 7.99 -27.45 36.72
N VAL A 279 8.38 -26.78 35.67
CA VAL A 279 7.46 -26.13 34.76
C VAL A 279 7.37 -26.89 33.45
N LYS A 280 6.18 -27.37 33.09
CA LYS A 280 5.92 -28.14 31.90
C LYS A 280 4.65 -27.68 31.18
N ARG A 281 4.45 -28.11 29.92
CA ARG A 281 3.11 -28.11 29.34
C ARG A 281 2.28 -29.15 30.06
N ALA A 282 1.14 -28.74 30.60
CA ALA A 282 0.27 -29.60 31.43
C ALA A 282 -1.19 -29.15 31.35
N ASP A 283 -2.08 -29.80 32.10
CA ASP A 283 -3.50 -29.48 32.18
C ASP A 283 -3.71 -27.95 32.35
N PRO A 284 -4.49 -27.30 31.49
CA PRO A 284 -4.79 -25.86 31.59
C PRO A 284 -5.31 -25.37 32.96
N ALA A 285 -5.92 -26.27 33.74
CA ALA A 285 -6.40 -25.96 35.09
C ALA A 285 -5.29 -25.79 36.15
N GLY A 286 -4.02 -26.03 35.78
CA GLY A 286 -2.86 -25.85 36.66
C GLY A 286 -2.49 -24.39 36.87
N ILE A 287 -1.72 -24.13 37.94
CA ILE A 287 -1.18 -22.81 38.22
C ILE A 287 -0.17 -22.43 37.14
N HIS A 288 -0.24 -21.20 36.66
CA HIS A 288 0.70 -20.66 35.68
C HIS A 288 2.13 -20.57 36.23
N SER A 289 3.13 -20.74 35.38
CA SER A 289 4.54 -20.67 35.79
C SER A 289 4.96 -19.33 36.39
N GLU A 290 4.29 -18.25 35.99
CA GLU A 290 4.50 -16.90 36.52
C GLU A 290 4.17 -16.76 38.01
N ASP A 291 3.32 -17.65 38.54
CA ASP A 291 2.87 -17.64 39.93
C ASP A 291 3.71 -18.58 40.82
N ILE A 292 4.84 -19.11 40.33
CA ILE A 292 5.62 -20.11 41.07
C ILE A 292 6.10 -19.63 42.46
N GLU A 293 6.50 -18.38 42.59
CA GLU A 293 6.96 -17.81 43.85
C GLU A 293 5.82 -17.66 44.87
N LYS A 294 4.55 -17.57 44.40
CA LYS A 294 3.39 -17.44 45.27
C LYS A 294 3.05 -18.72 46.03
N ILE A 295 3.55 -19.87 45.56
CA ILE A 295 3.26 -21.17 46.14
C ILE A 295 4.43 -21.74 46.96
N ILE A 296 5.60 -21.13 46.93
CA ILE A 296 6.73 -21.50 47.77
C ILE A 296 6.36 -21.30 49.25
N ASN A 297 6.69 -22.27 50.10
CA ASN A 297 6.37 -22.33 51.54
C ASN A 297 4.88 -22.53 51.87
N LEU A 298 4.00 -22.62 50.90
CA LEU A 298 2.61 -23.05 51.17
C LEU A 298 2.59 -24.53 51.57
N LYS A 299 1.63 -24.91 52.44
CA LYS A 299 1.41 -26.30 52.84
C LYS A 299 0.48 -27.03 51.91
N ALA A 300 0.88 -28.20 51.40
CA ALA A 300 0.02 -29.05 50.60
C ALA A 300 -1.11 -29.62 51.46
N THR A 301 -2.37 -29.49 51.03
CA THR A 301 -3.54 -30.01 51.76
C THR A 301 -3.80 -31.48 51.48
N LYS A 302 -3.19 -32.05 50.47
CA LYS A 302 -3.29 -33.45 50.04
C LYS A 302 -1.93 -33.96 49.55
N LEU A 303 -1.79 -35.28 49.36
CA LEU A 303 -0.68 -35.84 48.63
C LEU A 303 -0.75 -35.36 47.15
N ILE A 304 0.39 -34.87 46.64
CA ILE A 304 0.58 -34.52 45.22
C ILE A 304 1.60 -35.48 44.65
N LYS A 305 1.22 -36.24 43.67
CA LYS A 305 2.10 -37.26 43.05
C LYS A 305 3.13 -36.60 42.12
N ARG A 306 4.25 -37.27 41.90
CA ARG A 306 5.20 -36.85 40.87
C ARG A 306 4.49 -36.69 39.51
N ASP A 307 4.80 -35.65 38.79
CA ASP A 307 4.22 -35.24 37.48
C ASP A 307 2.75 -34.79 37.55
N GLU A 308 2.16 -34.66 38.76
CA GLU A 308 0.83 -34.08 38.95
C GLU A 308 0.89 -32.58 38.79
N VAL A 309 -0.06 -31.98 38.04
CA VAL A 309 -0.18 -30.55 37.90
C VAL A 309 -0.66 -29.92 39.19
N ILE A 310 -0.01 -28.84 39.61
CA ILE A 310 -0.35 -28.15 40.85
C ILE A 310 -1.48 -27.15 40.59
N LYS A 311 -2.50 -27.20 41.45
CA LYS A 311 -3.70 -26.35 41.39
C LYS A 311 -3.84 -25.55 42.67
N TRP A 312 -4.43 -24.34 42.62
CA TRP A 312 -4.65 -23.53 43.83
C TRP A 312 -5.37 -24.29 44.94
N LYS A 313 -6.33 -25.14 44.62
CA LYS A 313 -7.03 -25.99 45.60
C LYS A 313 -6.13 -27.01 46.32
N SER A 314 -4.89 -27.17 45.92
CA SER A 314 -3.90 -28.03 46.58
C SER A 314 -3.32 -27.39 47.84
N PHE A 315 -3.67 -26.13 48.15
CA PHE A 315 -3.26 -25.36 49.29
C PHE A 315 -4.45 -24.92 50.13
N LYS A 316 -4.25 -24.64 51.42
CA LYS A 316 -5.21 -23.91 52.25
C LYS A 316 -5.07 -22.42 51.91
N SER A 317 -6.21 -21.77 51.72
CA SER A 317 -6.29 -20.32 51.77
C SER A 317 -5.93 -19.79 53.15
#